data_869f3c481ec02aa52498e118503cc294
#
_entry.id   869f3c481ec02aa52498e118503cc294
#
_cell.length_a   1.000
_cell.length_b   1.000
_cell.length_c   1.000
_cell.angle_alpha   90.00
_cell.angle_beta   90.00
_cell.angle_gamma   90.00
#
_symmetry.space_group_name_H-M   'P 1'
#
loop_
_entity.id
_entity.type
_entity.pdbx_description
1 polymer ?
#
loop_
_entity_poly.entity_id
_entity_poly.type
_entity_poly.pdbx_seq_one_letter_code
_entity_poly.pdbx_strand_id
1 'polypeptide(L)'
;MAQQKIDSVKELIYLSYANLAMAHTAVEKQQEKYGSFNYMIRARLFKGLKEGKMNMRSIFDDEKIKLQTGSICNYCGSKEHLALDHIFPQKFGGQDNAENLIFSCRSCNSSKGKKDLMEWMNSRGQFLPLMIIRRYLKLTYSYCIENNLIDKKIEDLTEMELPFKIDLLPTSYPLPIYLIMNAEEKISDIYKS
;
A
#
# COMPACT_ATOMS: atom_id res chain seq x y z
N MET A 1 5.39 25.66 11.91
CA MET A 1 3.99 25.26 11.65
C MET A 1 3.71 24.07 12.56
N ALA A 2 2.70 24.16 13.43
CA ALA A 2 2.32 23.05 14.32
C ALA A 2 1.92 21.86 13.45
N GLN A 3 2.51 20.70 13.71
CA GLN A 3 2.18 19.45 13.04
C GLN A 3 0.74 19.11 13.47
N GLN A 4 -0.20 19.14 12.54
CA GLN A 4 -1.60 18.81 12.84
C GLN A 4 -1.63 17.36 13.33
N LYS A 5 -2.06 17.15 14.56
CA LYS A 5 -2.19 15.83 15.17
C LYS A 5 -3.26 15.05 14.38
N ILE A 6 -2.90 13.87 13.88
CA ILE A 6 -3.80 12.95 13.18
C ILE A 6 -4.35 11.99 14.24
N ASP A 7 -5.62 12.08 14.53
CA ASP A 7 -6.27 11.27 15.57
C ASP A 7 -7.34 10.32 15.01
N SER A 8 -7.86 10.59 13.80
CA SER A 8 -8.90 9.75 13.20
C SER A 8 -8.34 8.75 12.17
N VAL A 9 -8.97 7.57 12.11
CA VAL A 9 -8.69 6.50 11.12
C VAL A 9 -8.73 7.05 9.70
N LYS A 10 -9.77 7.81 9.37
CA LYS A 10 -9.97 8.44 8.07
C LYS A 10 -8.80 9.33 7.66
N GLU A 11 -8.39 10.24 8.55
CA GLU A 11 -7.29 11.14 8.25
C GLU A 11 -5.96 10.41 8.11
N LEU A 12 -5.71 9.36 8.90
CA LEU A 12 -4.50 8.53 8.78
C LEU A 12 -4.44 7.81 7.44
N ILE A 13 -5.53 7.18 7.01
CA ILE A 13 -5.62 6.52 5.70
C ILE A 13 -5.40 7.55 4.58
N TYR A 14 -6.03 8.71 4.66
CA TYR A 14 -5.87 9.78 3.67
C TYR A 14 -4.45 10.32 3.61
N LEU A 15 -3.79 10.49 4.77
CA LEU A 15 -2.38 10.92 4.83
C LEU A 15 -1.46 9.86 4.20
N SER A 16 -1.66 8.59 4.55
CA SER A 16 -0.90 7.47 3.97
C SER A 16 -1.06 7.40 2.45
N TYR A 17 -2.29 7.55 1.96
CA TYR A 17 -2.58 7.55 0.53
C TYR A 17 -2.00 8.78 -0.19
N ALA A 18 -2.01 9.95 0.42
CA ALA A 18 -1.41 11.16 -0.14
C ALA A 18 0.12 11.06 -0.20
N ASN A 19 0.76 10.48 0.80
CA ASN A 19 2.21 10.19 0.79
C ASN A 19 2.55 9.14 -0.28
N LEU A 20 1.71 8.11 -0.47
CA LEU A 20 1.86 7.15 -1.56
C LEU A 20 1.81 7.85 -2.93
N ALA A 21 0.86 8.75 -3.16
CA ALA A 21 0.75 9.48 -4.43
C ALA A 21 1.97 10.37 -4.70
N MET A 22 2.54 10.97 -3.65
CA MET A 22 3.81 11.70 -3.71
C MET A 22 4.94 10.77 -4.16
N ALA A 23 5.09 9.61 -3.51
CA ALA A 23 6.12 8.62 -3.83
C ALA A 23 5.94 8.05 -5.23
N HIS A 24 4.72 7.67 -5.60
CA HIS A 24 4.37 7.18 -6.94
C HIS A 24 4.81 8.15 -8.04
N THR A 25 4.46 9.44 -7.91
CA THR A 25 4.85 10.44 -8.90
C THR A 25 6.36 10.63 -9.00
N ALA A 26 7.08 10.53 -7.89
CA ALA A 26 8.53 10.65 -7.88
C ALA A 26 9.21 9.46 -8.57
N VAL A 27 8.75 8.23 -8.30
CA VAL A 27 9.25 7.00 -8.95
C VAL A 27 8.92 7.00 -10.44
N GLU A 28 7.68 7.32 -10.83
CA GLU A 28 7.26 7.40 -12.23
C GLU A 28 8.11 8.39 -13.04
N LYS A 29 8.54 9.49 -12.41
CA LYS A 29 9.43 10.49 -13.00
C LYS A 29 10.92 10.20 -12.81
N GLN A 30 11.27 9.04 -12.29
CA GLN A 30 12.66 8.62 -12.04
C GLN A 30 13.47 9.63 -11.22
N GLN A 31 12.83 10.26 -10.23
CA GLN A 31 13.47 11.25 -9.36
C GLN A 31 14.29 10.57 -8.28
N GLU A 32 15.48 11.09 -7.98
CA GLU A 32 16.31 10.59 -6.88
C GLU A 32 15.81 11.06 -5.51
N LYS A 33 15.20 12.25 -5.46
CA LYS A 33 14.73 12.91 -4.23
C LYS A 33 13.35 13.53 -4.44
N TYR A 34 12.61 13.67 -3.36
CA TYR A 34 11.36 14.43 -3.37
C TYR A 34 11.64 15.94 -3.51
N GLY A 35 11.03 16.56 -4.50
CA GLY A 35 11.05 18.00 -4.70
C GLY A 35 9.75 18.69 -4.27
N SER A 36 9.70 20.01 -4.35
CA SER A 36 8.53 20.83 -3.98
C SER A 36 7.23 20.38 -4.66
N PHE A 37 7.33 19.96 -5.92
CA PHE A 37 6.18 19.46 -6.70
C PHE A 37 5.56 18.18 -6.06
N ASN A 38 6.38 17.26 -5.58
CA ASN A 38 5.91 16.04 -4.93
C ASN A 38 5.17 16.37 -3.62
N TYR A 39 5.72 17.28 -2.80
CA TYR A 39 5.07 17.74 -1.57
C TYR A 39 3.77 18.52 -1.86
N MET A 40 3.70 19.25 -2.97
CA MET A 40 2.47 19.92 -3.40
C MET A 40 1.39 18.89 -3.77
N ILE A 41 1.73 17.83 -4.50
CA ILE A 41 0.80 16.73 -4.82
C ILE A 41 0.22 16.14 -3.53
N ARG A 42 1.10 15.78 -2.57
CA ARG A 42 0.69 15.26 -1.27
C ARG A 42 -0.29 16.19 -0.56
N ALA A 43 0.09 17.47 -0.43
CA ALA A 43 -0.72 18.45 0.29
C ALA A 43 -2.08 18.68 -0.38
N ARG A 44 -2.11 18.79 -1.71
CA ARG A 44 -3.34 18.98 -2.49
C ARG A 44 -4.28 17.76 -2.37
N LEU A 45 -3.71 16.54 -2.50
CA LEU A 45 -4.51 15.32 -2.41
C LEU A 45 -5.06 15.13 -1.00
N PHE A 46 -4.23 15.28 0.02
CA PHE A 46 -4.67 15.15 1.42
C PHE A 46 -5.80 16.15 1.75
N LYS A 47 -5.63 17.42 1.38
CA LYS A 47 -6.65 18.44 1.55
C LYS A 47 -7.94 18.09 0.80
N GLY A 48 -7.84 17.70 -0.47
CA GLY A 48 -8.99 17.36 -1.31
C GLY A 48 -9.77 16.15 -0.79
N LEU A 49 -9.09 15.13 -0.24
CA LEU A 49 -9.71 13.97 0.41
C LEU A 49 -10.46 14.38 1.69
N LYS A 50 -9.85 15.22 2.53
CA LYS A 50 -10.49 15.72 3.76
C LYS A 50 -11.74 16.55 3.47
N GLU A 51 -11.70 17.38 2.43
CA GLU A 51 -12.82 18.23 2.03
C GLU A 51 -13.89 17.50 1.19
N GLY A 52 -13.70 16.21 0.90
CA GLY A 52 -14.60 15.43 0.04
C GLY A 52 -14.61 15.86 -1.44
N LYS A 53 -13.65 16.71 -1.85
CA LYS A 53 -13.48 17.18 -3.26
C LYS A 53 -12.70 16.19 -4.12
N MET A 54 -12.01 15.25 -3.50
CA MET A 54 -11.29 14.16 -4.13
C MET A 54 -11.65 12.85 -3.42
N ASN A 55 -11.47 11.73 -4.11
CA ASN A 55 -11.66 10.39 -3.56
C ASN A 55 -10.43 9.53 -3.82
N MET A 56 -10.27 8.48 -3.05
CA MET A 56 -9.34 7.40 -3.36
C MET A 56 -9.91 6.68 -4.59
N ARG A 57 -9.10 6.54 -5.67
CA ARG A 57 -9.53 5.80 -6.87
C ARG A 57 -9.94 4.38 -6.49
N SER A 58 -10.91 3.82 -7.21
CA SER A 58 -11.43 2.48 -6.92
C SER A 58 -10.34 1.39 -7.05
N ILE A 59 -10.54 0.28 -6.37
CA ILE A 59 -9.69 -0.92 -6.51
C ILE A 59 -9.75 -1.45 -7.95
N PHE A 60 -10.88 -1.24 -8.64
CA PHE A 60 -11.08 -1.66 -10.03
C PHE A 60 -10.03 -1.11 -11.01
N ASP A 61 -9.52 0.10 -10.76
CA ASP A 61 -8.42 0.65 -11.58
C ASP A 61 -7.12 -0.15 -11.40
N ASP A 62 -6.91 -0.71 -10.21
CA ASP A 62 -5.73 -1.53 -9.90
C ASP A 62 -5.84 -2.95 -10.48
N GLU A 63 -7.06 -3.49 -10.66
CA GLU A 63 -7.29 -4.76 -11.35
C GLU A 63 -6.90 -4.70 -12.82
N LYS A 64 -7.16 -3.58 -13.52
CA LYS A 64 -6.71 -3.39 -14.91
C LYS A 64 -5.20 -3.46 -15.02
N ILE A 65 -4.48 -2.85 -14.07
CA ILE A 65 -3.01 -2.89 -14.04
C ILE A 65 -2.53 -4.31 -13.75
N LYS A 66 -3.16 -5.03 -12.82
CA LYS A 66 -2.84 -6.41 -12.50
C LYS A 66 -3.00 -7.36 -13.70
N LEU A 67 -4.03 -7.17 -14.51
CA LEU A 67 -4.24 -7.95 -15.73
C LEU A 67 -3.20 -7.65 -16.83
N GLN A 68 -2.54 -6.50 -16.76
CA GLN A 68 -1.48 -6.11 -17.71
C GLN A 68 -0.09 -6.58 -17.25
N THR A 69 0.10 -6.87 -15.95
CA THR A 69 1.36 -7.42 -15.43
C THR A 69 1.41 -8.92 -15.65
N GLY A 70 2.57 -9.43 -16.07
CA GLY A 70 2.78 -10.86 -16.26
C GLY A 70 2.60 -11.68 -14.99
N SER A 71 2.51 -13.00 -15.11
CA SER A 71 2.46 -13.91 -13.96
C SER A 71 3.81 -13.93 -13.24
N ILE A 72 3.96 -13.02 -12.28
CA ILE A 72 5.14 -12.89 -11.41
C ILE A 72 4.72 -12.74 -9.96
N CYS A 73 5.62 -13.01 -9.04
CA CYS A 73 5.43 -12.67 -7.63
C CYS A 73 5.36 -11.15 -7.46
N ASN A 74 4.21 -10.62 -7.03
CA ASN A 74 4.02 -9.18 -6.85
C ASN A 74 4.90 -8.58 -5.74
N TYR A 75 5.48 -9.42 -4.87
CA TYR A 75 6.40 -8.95 -3.81
C TYR A 75 7.86 -8.85 -4.24
N CYS A 76 8.36 -9.82 -5.02
CA CYS A 76 9.80 -9.92 -5.32
C CYS A 76 10.15 -10.10 -6.81
N GLY A 77 9.17 -10.26 -7.70
CA GLY A 77 9.38 -10.43 -9.13
C GLY A 77 9.67 -11.87 -9.60
N SER A 78 9.86 -12.86 -8.69
CA SER A 78 10.09 -14.25 -9.08
C SER A 78 8.97 -14.77 -9.98
N LYS A 79 9.35 -15.60 -10.98
CA LYS A 79 8.42 -16.29 -11.89
C LYS A 79 8.14 -17.74 -11.45
N GLU A 80 8.83 -18.20 -10.41
CA GLU A 80 8.79 -19.60 -10.00
C GLU A 80 7.79 -19.86 -8.88
N HIS A 81 7.15 -21.02 -8.93
CA HIS A 81 6.27 -21.54 -7.87
C HIS A 81 5.24 -20.51 -7.40
N LEU A 82 4.55 -19.89 -8.37
CA LEU A 82 3.53 -18.90 -8.09
C LEU A 82 2.24 -19.55 -7.56
N ALA A 83 1.67 -18.89 -6.53
CA ALA A 83 0.36 -19.18 -5.98
C ALA A 83 -0.36 -17.86 -5.68
N LEU A 84 -1.65 -17.93 -5.42
CA LEU A 84 -2.40 -16.78 -4.91
C LEU A 84 -2.15 -16.62 -3.41
N ASP A 85 -1.93 -15.39 -3.00
CA ASP A 85 -1.78 -14.98 -1.60
C ASP A 85 -2.78 -13.86 -1.29
N HIS A 86 -3.28 -13.85 -0.05
CA HIS A 86 -4.19 -12.83 0.44
C HIS A 86 -3.41 -11.66 1.05
N ILE A 87 -3.64 -10.45 0.55
CA ILE A 87 -3.07 -9.22 1.13
C ILE A 87 -3.54 -9.09 2.59
N PHE A 88 -4.84 -9.15 2.81
CA PHE A 88 -5.46 -9.28 4.13
C PHE A 88 -5.61 -10.74 4.49
N PRO A 89 -5.01 -11.21 5.61
CA PRO A 89 -5.12 -12.60 6.00
C PRO A 89 -6.58 -13.02 6.26
N GLN A 90 -7.01 -14.13 5.68
CA GLN A 90 -8.37 -14.68 5.87
C GLN A 90 -8.70 -14.94 7.34
N LYS A 91 -7.70 -15.35 8.13
CA LYS A 91 -7.87 -15.59 9.58
C LYS A 91 -8.47 -14.37 10.30
N PHE A 92 -8.17 -13.17 9.84
CA PHE A 92 -8.61 -11.91 10.46
C PHE A 92 -9.70 -11.19 9.65
N GLY A 93 -10.42 -11.90 8.77
CA GLY A 93 -11.55 -11.37 8.02
C GLY A 93 -11.22 -10.89 6.60
N GLY A 94 -10.01 -11.19 6.09
CA GLY A 94 -9.68 -10.95 4.69
C GLY A 94 -10.59 -11.77 3.76
N GLN A 95 -11.22 -11.11 2.78
CA GLN A 95 -12.13 -11.73 1.81
C GLN A 95 -11.36 -12.60 0.81
N ASP A 96 -11.97 -13.71 0.38
CA ASP A 96 -11.46 -14.55 -0.72
C ASP A 96 -11.98 -14.05 -2.07
N ASN A 97 -11.51 -12.89 -2.49
CA ASN A 97 -11.92 -12.25 -3.74
C ASN A 97 -10.72 -11.69 -4.50
N ALA A 98 -10.92 -11.37 -5.77
CA ALA A 98 -9.87 -10.85 -6.65
C ALA A 98 -9.18 -9.59 -6.11
N GLU A 99 -9.89 -8.76 -5.35
CA GLU A 99 -9.35 -7.52 -4.79
C GLU A 99 -8.32 -7.78 -3.71
N ASN A 100 -8.48 -8.88 -2.95
CA ASN A 100 -7.57 -9.28 -1.88
C ASN A 100 -6.48 -10.26 -2.33
N LEU A 101 -6.55 -10.79 -3.56
CA LEU A 101 -5.63 -11.81 -4.08
C LEU A 101 -4.55 -11.22 -4.97
N ILE A 102 -3.31 -11.67 -4.80
CA ILE A 102 -2.16 -11.36 -5.65
C ILE A 102 -1.32 -12.60 -5.91
N PHE A 103 -0.54 -12.60 -7.00
CA PHE A 103 0.46 -13.65 -7.21
C PHE A 103 1.63 -13.48 -6.25
N SER A 104 2.01 -14.57 -5.60
CA SER A 104 3.15 -14.67 -4.70
C SER A 104 3.93 -15.95 -4.96
N CYS A 105 5.27 -15.89 -4.94
CA CYS A 105 6.07 -17.11 -4.95
C CYS A 105 5.99 -17.81 -3.58
N ARG A 106 6.28 -19.11 -3.58
CA ARG A 106 6.22 -19.93 -2.36
C ARG A 106 7.03 -19.35 -1.20
N SER A 107 8.21 -18.79 -1.48
CA SER A 107 9.07 -18.17 -0.46
C SER A 107 8.43 -16.94 0.19
N CYS A 108 7.91 -16.01 -0.61
CA CYS A 108 7.24 -14.81 -0.09
C CYS A 108 5.96 -15.18 0.66
N ASN A 109 5.12 -16.07 0.10
CA ASN A 109 3.88 -16.53 0.73
C ASN A 109 4.14 -17.21 2.08
N SER A 110 5.10 -18.13 2.15
CA SER A 110 5.46 -18.80 3.40
C SER A 110 6.05 -17.84 4.43
N SER A 111 6.88 -16.88 4.00
CA SER A 111 7.49 -15.87 4.87
C SER A 111 6.46 -14.90 5.45
N LYS A 112 5.50 -14.47 4.61
CA LYS A 112 4.39 -13.62 5.04
C LYS A 112 3.42 -14.40 5.95
N GLY A 113 2.98 -15.56 5.50
CA GLY A 113 2.03 -16.36 6.24
C GLY A 113 0.78 -15.55 6.61
N LYS A 114 0.44 -15.54 7.90
CA LYS A 114 -0.74 -14.84 8.45
C LYS A 114 -0.42 -13.43 8.98
N LYS A 115 0.80 -12.93 8.78
CA LYS A 115 1.18 -11.59 9.24
C LYS A 115 0.42 -10.52 8.45
N ASP A 116 0.19 -9.39 9.11
CA ASP A 116 -0.18 -8.17 8.41
C ASP A 116 0.90 -7.78 7.38
N LEU A 117 0.49 -7.17 6.27
CA LEU A 117 1.40 -6.84 5.18
C LEU A 117 2.48 -5.83 5.60
N MET A 118 2.10 -4.80 6.37
CA MET A 118 3.05 -3.77 6.84
C MET A 118 3.99 -4.32 7.91
N GLU A 119 3.47 -5.16 8.81
CA GLU A 119 4.29 -5.88 9.79
C GLU A 119 5.34 -6.76 9.10
N TRP A 120 4.93 -7.54 8.09
CA TRP A 120 5.84 -8.36 7.32
C TRP A 120 6.86 -7.54 6.54
N MET A 121 6.46 -6.45 5.90
CA MET A 121 7.35 -5.51 5.22
C MET A 121 8.43 -4.98 6.17
N ASN A 122 8.01 -4.51 7.34
CA ASN A 122 8.93 -3.99 8.35
C ASN A 122 9.92 -5.06 8.84
N SER A 123 9.46 -6.30 9.03
CA SER A 123 10.31 -7.42 9.44
C SER A 123 11.39 -7.78 8.42
N ARG A 124 11.19 -7.45 7.15
CA ARG A 124 12.16 -7.69 6.06
C ARG A 124 13.16 -6.55 5.87
N GLY A 125 12.90 -5.37 6.43
CA GLY A 125 13.70 -4.18 6.19
C GLY A 125 13.68 -3.71 4.72
N GLN A 126 12.70 -4.16 3.92
CA GLN A 126 12.55 -3.81 2.50
C GLN A 126 11.17 -3.24 2.24
N PHE A 127 11.13 -2.10 1.58
CA PHE A 127 9.88 -1.49 1.17
C PHE A 127 9.25 -2.31 0.02
N LEU A 128 7.94 -2.54 0.11
CA LEU A 128 7.22 -3.27 -0.94
C LEU A 128 6.98 -2.38 -2.16
N PRO A 129 6.74 -2.97 -3.34
CA PRO A 129 6.31 -2.23 -4.52
C PRO A 129 5.12 -1.32 -4.21
N LEU A 130 5.15 -0.08 -4.71
CA LEU A 130 4.15 0.95 -4.39
C LEU A 130 2.72 0.52 -4.77
N MET A 131 2.56 -0.27 -5.83
CA MET A 131 1.24 -0.78 -6.25
C MET A 131 0.64 -1.75 -5.23
N ILE A 132 1.44 -2.52 -4.50
CA ILE A 132 0.96 -3.39 -3.42
C ILE A 132 0.49 -2.56 -2.23
N ILE A 133 1.28 -1.55 -1.84
CA ILE A 133 0.91 -0.64 -0.74
C ILE A 133 -0.37 0.13 -1.09
N ARG A 134 -0.49 0.57 -2.35
CA ARG A 134 -1.69 1.23 -2.84
C ARG A 134 -2.93 0.36 -2.68
N ARG A 135 -2.83 -0.91 -3.05
CA ARG A 135 -3.92 -1.87 -2.93
C ARG A 135 -4.27 -2.12 -1.46
N TYR A 136 -3.26 -2.31 -0.62
CA TYR A 136 -3.45 -2.47 0.82
C TYR A 136 -4.20 -1.27 1.44
N LEU A 137 -3.81 -0.03 1.13
CA LEU A 137 -4.48 1.17 1.63
C LEU A 137 -5.94 1.28 1.17
N LYS A 138 -6.23 0.87 -0.07
CA LYS A 138 -7.61 0.86 -0.57
C LYS A 138 -8.45 -0.22 0.10
N LEU A 139 -7.90 -1.42 0.31
CA LEU A 139 -8.57 -2.48 1.08
C LEU A 139 -8.84 -2.01 2.52
N THR A 140 -7.86 -1.37 3.16
CA THR A 140 -8.03 -0.79 4.50
C THR A 140 -9.18 0.23 4.53
N TYR A 141 -9.21 1.12 3.54
CA TYR A 141 -10.27 2.12 3.43
C TYR A 141 -11.66 1.49 3.24
N SER A 142 -11.79 0.56 2.27
CA SER A 142 -13.05 -0.15 2.00
C SER A 142 -13.53 -0.92 3.23
N TYR A 143 -12.64 -1.66 3.89
CA TYR A 143 -12.96 -2.40 5.11
C TYR A 143 -13.46 -1.47 6.23
N CYS A 144 -12.80 -0.32 6.42
CA CYS A 144 -13.21 0.65 7.43
C CYS A 144 -14.58 1.27 7.13
N ILE A 145 -14.91 1.51 5.87
CA ILE A 145 -16.25 1.99 5.46
C ILE A 145 -17.30 0.92 5.73
N GLU A 146 -17.09 -0.31 5.24
CA GLU A 146 -18.03 -1.42 5.33
C GLU A 146 -18.35 -1.81 6.78
N ASN A 147 -17.37 -1.65 7.68
CA ASN A 147 -17.50 -2.00 9.10
C ASN A 147 -17.73 -0.80 10.04
N ASN A 148 -18.04 0.38 9.50
CA ASN A 148 -18.29 1.61 10.26
C ASN A 148 -17.13 2.03 11.19
N LEU A 149 -15.87 1.79 10.74
CA LEU A 149 -14.67 2.12 11.49
C LEU A 149 -14.01 3.44 11.06
N ILE A 150 -14.43 3.98 9.91
CA ILE A 150 -13.73 5.09 9.24
C ILE A 150 -13.68 6.38 10.06
N ASP A 151 -14.70 6.66 10.86
CA ASP A 151 -14.80 7.86 11.67
C ASP A 151 -14.36 7.64 13.13
N LYS A 152 -13.85 6.44 13.46
CA LYS A 152 -13.29 6.14 14.79
C LYS A 152 -11.92 6.78 14.99
N LYS A 153 -11.48 6.84 16.25
CA LYS A 153 -10.12 7.21 16.59
C LYS A 153 -9.15 6.05 16.28
N ILE A 154 -7.89 6.40 16.03
CA ILE A 154 -6.83 5.41 15.76
C ILE A 154 -6.65 4.48 16.97
N GLU A 155 -6.68 5.03 18.18
CA GLU A 155 -6.55 4.28 19.44
C GLU A 155 -7.61 3.20 19.60
N ASP A 156 -8.85 3.44 19.13
CA ASP A 156 -9.93 2.45 19.21
C ASP A 156 -9.66 1.19 18.35
N LEU A 157 -8.87 1.32 17.27
CA LEU A 157 -8.58 0.24 16.34
C LEU A 157 -7.32 -0.55 16.71
N THR A 158 -6.39 0.02 17.47
CA THR A 158 -5.15 -0.65 17.86
C THR A 158 -5.39 -1.89 18.72
N GLU A 159 -6.46 -1.90 19.50
CA GLU A 159 -6.86 -3.02 20.36
C GLU A 159 -7.78 -4.04 19.66
N MET A 160 -8.19 -3.76 18.42
CA MET A 160 -9.09 -4.64 17.68
C MET A 160 -8.32 -5.69 16.89
N GLU A 161 -8.88 -6.91 16.78
CA GLU A 161 -8.39 -7.95 15.88
C GLU A 161 -8.89 -7.66 14.46
N LEU A 162 -8.05 -7.00 13.64
CA LEU A 162 -8.35 -6.55 12.29
C LEU A 162 -7.43 -7.22 11.27
N PRO A 163 -7.83 -7.29 9.98
CA PRO A 163 -7.00 -7.83 8.91
C PRO A 163 -5.81 -6.93 8.54
N PHE A 164 -5.69 -5.78 9.17
CA PHE A 164 -4.63 -4.80 9.00
C PHE A 164 -4.22 -4.18 10.35
N LYS A 165 -3.02 -3.62 10.39
CA LYS A 165 -2.50 -2.87 11.54
C LYS A 165 -2.58 -1.37 11.25
N ILE A 166 -3.51 -0.66 11.91
CA ILE A 166 -3.76 0.76 11.64
C ILE A 166 -2.56 1.64 11.99
N ASP A 167 -1.84 1.31 13.06
CA ASP A 167 -0.65 1.99 13.55
C ASP A 167 0.59 1.81 12.65
N LEU A 168 0.57 0.81 11.76
CA LEU A 168 1.64 0.52 10.82
C LEU A 168 1.43 1.13 9.43
N LEU A 169 0.34 1.86 9.20
CA LEU A 169 0.12 2.51 7.91
C LEU A 169 1.26 3.50 7.58
N PRO A 170 1.86 3.43 6.38
CA PRO A 170 3.04 4.22 6.05
C PRO A 170 2.69 5.70 5.89
N THR A 171 3.11 6.52 6.85
CA THR A 171 2.97 7.98 6.81
C THR A 171 4.19 8.69 6.24
N SER A 172 5.26 7.95 5.99
CA SER A 172 6.48 8.40 5.31
C SER A 172 7.00 7.32 4.37
N TYR A 173 7.77 7.73 3.37
CA TYR A 173 8.34 6.85 2.36
C TYR A 173 9.84 7.10 2.24
N PRO A 174 10.65 6.05 1.98
CA PRO A 174 12.06 6.20 1.62
C PRO A 174 12.26 7.15 0.43
N LEU A 175 13.51 7.55 0.16
CA LEU A 175 13.81 8.30 -1.06
C LEU A 175 13.37 7.52 -2.31
N PRO A 176 12.91 8.19 -3.37
CA PRO A 176 12.37 7.54 -4.57
C PRO A 176 13.31 6.51 -5.19
N ILE A 177 14.62 6.74 -5.12
CA ILE A 177 15.65 5.83 -5.65
C ILE A 177 15.64 4.43 -4.98
N TYR A 178 15.04 4.29 -3.79
CA TYR A 178 14.90 3.02 -3.08
C TYR A 178 13.51 2.39 -3.25
N LEU A 179 12.66 3.01 -4.04
CA LEU A 179 11.31 2.56 -4.28
C LEU A 179 11.16 2.02 -5.70
N ILE A 180 10.26 1.07 -5.85
CA ILE A 180 9.85 0.52 -7.15
C ILE A 180 8.34 0.61 -7.29
N MET A 181 7.88 0.80 -8.51
CA MET A 181 6.45 0.81 -8.82
C MET A 181 5.87 -0.60 -8.71
N ASN A 182 6.47 -1.54 -9.45
CA ASN A 182 6.09 -2.94 -9.57
C ASN A 182 7.30 -3.84 -9.31
N ALA A 183 7.04 -5.10 -8.97
CA ALA A 183 8.11 -6.08 -8.78
C ALA A 183 8.84 -6.45 -10.09
N GLU A 184 8.28 -6.15 -11.26
CA GLU A 184 8.93 -6.33 -12.57
C GLU A 184 10.19 -5.45 -12.73
N GLU A 185 10.20 -4.26 -12.13
CA GLU A 185 11.33 -3.33 -12.20
C GLU A 185 12.59 -3.90 -11.58
N LYS A 186 12.46 -4.76 -10.54
CA LYS A 186 13.61 -5.48 -9.96
C LYS A 186 14.31 -6.42 -10.94
N ILE A 187 13.57 -6.94 -11.91
CA ILE A 187 14.11 -7.87 -12.91
C ILE A 187 14.91 -7.10 -13.96
N SER A 188 14.45 -5.90 -14.34
CA SER A 188 15.11 -5.08 -15.35
C SER A 188 16.48 -4.55 -14.92
N ASP A 189 16.68 -4.34 -13.61
CA ASP A 189 17.95 -3.84 -13.07
C ASP A 189 19.03 -4.93 -12.98
N ILE A 190 18.62 -6.20 -12.83
CA ILE A 190 19.55 -7.35 -12.81
C ILE A 190 20.15 -7.63 -14.20
N TYR A 191 19.44 -7.25 -15.27
CA TYR A 191 19.90 -7.47 -16.66
C TYR A 191 20.57 -6.23 -17.28
N LYS A 192 20.70 -5.12 -16.54
CA LYS A 192 21.42 -3.90 -16.97
C LYS A 192 22.84 -3.77 -16.40
N SER A 193 23.25 -4.72 -15.55
CA SER A 193 24.60 -4.89 -15.03
C SER A 193 25.29 -6.08 -15.74
#